data_34a01c7c99d76d56f72dc657e53cc292
#
_entry.id   34a01c7c99d76d56f72dc657e53cc292
#
_cell.length_a   1.000
_cell.length_b   1.000
_cell.length_c   1.000
_cell.angle_alpha   90.00
_cell.angle_beta   90.00
_cell.angle_gamma   90.00
#
_symmetry.space_group_name_H-M   'P 1'
#
loop_
_entity.id
_entity.type
_entity.pdbx_description
1 polymer ?
#
loop_
_entity_poly.entity_id
_entity_poly.type
_entity_poly.pdbx_seq_one_letter_code
_entity_poly.pdbx_strand_id
1 'polypeptide(L)'
;MTEGHTGVLSGFVSKSKKKFSASLILEKDDEGKVSVGFDFSKNQPEILEGVVCPVCGSAVEITPFGYSCVKHHEHPDECYFSVGKIAGKALGVDDLTELLTTGKTGLIRGFTARNKKKFNACLKLEQTEDGRKNIAFDFSQNDAAVVPDVVCPICGGVIVELSL
;
A
#
# COMPACT_ATOMS: atom_id res chain seq x y z
N MET A 1 -36.73 -19.69 5.06
CA MET A 1 -36.06 -19.41 3.77
C MET A 1 -34.57 -19.34 4.03
N THR A 2 -33.86 -20.40 3.70
CA THR A 2 -32.39 -20.47 3.85
C THR A 2 -31.79 -19.62 2.77
N GLU A 3 -31.28 -18.45 3.14
CA GLU A 3 -30.47 -17.64 2.25
C GLU A 3 -29.26 -18.49 1.84
N GLY A 4 -29.10 -18.72 0.54
CA GLY A 4 -28.04 -19.54 -0.02
C GLY A 4 -26.65 -18.87 0.04
N HIS A 5 -26.31 -18.30 1.19
CA HIS A 5 -25.03 -17.64 1.46
C HIS A 5 -24.25 -18.35 2.55
N THR A 6 -22.95 -18.43 2.38
CA THR A 6 -22.06 -18.83 3.47
C THR A 6 -21.49 -17.57 4.18
N GLY A 7 -20.91 -17.76 5.35
CA GLY A 7 -20.01 -16.75 5.93
C GLY A 7 -18.76 -16.57 5.08
N VAL A 8 -17.91 -15.59 5.42
CA VAL A 8 -16.62 -15.39 4.75
C VAL A 8 -15.71 -16.57 5.04
N LEU A 9 -15.33 -17.27 3.99
CA LEU A 9 -14.39 -18.38 4.03
C LEU A 9 -13.02 -17.90 3.56
N SER A 10 -11.97 -18.24 4.27
CA SER A 10 -10.59 -17.89 3.93
C SER A 10 -9.84 -19.11 3.39
N GLY A 11 -8.78 -18.84 2.63
CA GLY A 11 -7.89 -19.89 2.14
C GLY A 11 -8.14 -20.32 0.70
N PHE A 12 -9.02 -19.67 -0.03
CA PHE A 12 -9.13 -19.87 -1.47
C PHE A 12 -7.83 -19.44 -2.17
N VAL A 13 -7.49 -20.14 -3.25
CA VAL A 13 -6.28 -19.85 -4.03
C VAL A 13 -6.70 -19.50 -5.46
N SER A 14 -6.33 -18.30 -5.91
CA SER A 14 -6.58 -17.85 -7.27
C SER A 14 -5.67 -18.57 -8.29
N LYS A 15 -5.98 -18.46 -9.59
CA LYS A 15 -5.14 -18.98 -10.68
C LYS A 15 -3.70 -18.45 -10.61
N SER A 16 -3.50 -17.27 -10.03
CA SER A 16 -2.18 -16.65 -9.79
C SER A 16 -1.52 -17.08 -8.48
N LYS A 17 -1.99 -18.18 -7.86
CA LYS A 17 -1.50 -18.73 -6.57
C LYS A 17 -1.58 -17.77 -5.38
N LYS A 18 -2.46 -16.75 -5.44
CA LYS A 18 -2.71 -15.84 -4.32
C LYS A 18 -3.88 -16.35 -3.50
N LYS A 19 -3.73 -16.32 -2.18
CA LYS A 19 -4.81 -16.65 -1.25
C LYS A 19 -5.79 -15.47 -1.17
N PHE A 20 -7.08 -15.78 -1.13
CA PHE A 20 -8.14 -14.79 -0.95
C PHE A 20 -9.25 -15.36 -0.08
N SER A 21 -10.13 -14.51 0.39
CA SER A 21 -11.32 -14.86 1.15
C SER A 21 -12.57 -14.41 0.38
N ALA A 22 -13.61 -15.18 0.42
CA ALA A 22 -14.89 -14.85 -0.19
C ALA A 22 -16.02 -15.58 0.52
N SER A 23 -17.22 -15.06 0.45
CA SER A 23 -18.44 -15.83 0.72
C SER A 23 -18.84 -16.60 -0.52
N LEU A 24 -19.56 -17.70 -0.35
CA LEU A 24 -20.15 -18.43 -1.46
C LEU A 24 -21.65 -18.14 -1.52
N ILE A 25 -22.16 -17.95 -2.72
CA ILE A 25 -23.58 -17.80 -3.00
C ILE A 25 -24.04 -18.88 -3.98
N LEU A 26 -25.30 -19.27 -3.86
CA LEU A 26 -25.94 -20.11 -4.82
C LEU A 26 -26.65 -19.20 -5.85
N GLU A 27 -26.15 -19.25 -7.06
CA GLU A 27 -26.75 -18.57 -8.21
C GLU A 27 -27.57 -19.57 -9.03
N LYS A 28 -28.77 -19.17 -9.42
CA LYS A 28 -29.60 -19.93 -10.37
C LYS A 28 -29.59 -19.20 -11.69
N ASP A 29 -29.25 -19.92 -12.74
CA ASP A 29 -29.38 -19.40 -14.09
C ASP A 29 -30.85 -19.47 -14.57
N ASP A 30 -31.15 -18.87 -15.70
CA ASP A 30 -32.51 -18.84 -16.31
C ASP A 30 -33.02 -20.22 -16.66
N GLU A 31 -32.17 -21.23 -16.76
CA GLU A 31 -32.50 -22.63 -17.01
C GLU A 31 -32.76 -23.43 -15.72
N GLY A 32 -32.68 -22.76 -14.54
CA GLY A 32 -32.91 -23.38 -13.23
C GLY A 32 -31.73 -24.19 -12.69
N LYS A 33 -30.58 -24.14 -13.36
CA LYS A 33 -29.34 -24.77 -12.89
C LYS A 33 -28.73 -23.98 -11.77
N VAL A 34 -28.38 -24.65 -10.67
CA VAL A 34 -27.76 -24.04 -9.51
C VAL A 34 -26.25 -24.10 -9.67
N SER A 35 -25.59 -22.96 -9.59
CA SER A 35 -24.13 -22.82 -9.55
C SER A 35 -23.69 -22.15 -8.25
N VAL A 36 -22.43 -22.39 -7.87
CA VAL A 36 -21.81 -21.73 -6.71
C VAL A 36 -20.94 -20.59 -7.21
N GLY A 37 -21.33 -19.36 -6.90
CA GLY A 37 -20.56 -18.15 -7.17
C GLY A 37 -19.76 -17.70 -5.96
N PHE A 38 -18.79 -16.82 -6.20
CA PHE A 38 -18.07 -16.10 -5.14
C PHE A 38 -18.74 -14.76 -4.90
N ASP A 39 -19.15 -14.53 -3.67
CA ASP A 39 -19.65 -13.23 -3.22
C ASP A 39 -18.59 -12.51 -2.42
N PHE A 40 -18.18 -11.36 -2.91
CA PHE A 40 -17.21 -10.46 -2.25
C PHE A 40 -17.90 -9.31 -1.51
N SER A 41 -19.21 -9.20 -1.56
CA SER A 41 -19.97 -8.11 -0.93
C SER A 41 -19.89 -8.13 0.60
N LYS A 42 -19.67 -9.31 1.19
CA LYS A 42 -19.45 -9.47 2.64
C LYS A 42 -17.99 -9.37 3.06
N ASN A 43 -17.07 -9.26 2.13
CA ASN A 43 -15.72 -8.78 2.43
C ASN A 43 -15.84 -7.28 2.68
N GLN A 44 -16.31 -6.89 3.86
CA GLN A 44 -16.25 -5.50 4.26
C GLN A 44 -14.78 -5.09 4.17
N PRO A 45 -14.45 -4.06 3.38
CA PRO A 45 -13.10 -3.56 3.33
C PRO A 45 -12.70 -3.17 4.75
N GLU A 46 -11.58 -3.70 5.21
CA GLU A 46 -11.03 -3.32 6.50
C GLU A 46 -10.57 -1.87 6.40
N ILE A 47 -11.30 -0.99 7.06
CA ILE A 47 -11.02 0.45 7.04
C ILE A 47 -9.93 0.74 8.06
N LEU A 48 -8.94 1.51 7.64
CA LEU A 48 -7.92 2.04 8.54
C LEU A 48 -8.52 3.12 9.45
N GLU A 49 -8.60 2.82 10.74
CA GLU A 49 -9.06 3.79 11.72
C GLU A 49 -8.03 4.91 11.92
N GLY A 50 -8.52 6.13 12.08
CA GLY A 50 -7.69 7.31 12.34
C GLY A 50 -6.90 7.84 11.13
N VAL A 51 -7.11 7.27 9.94
CA VAL A 51 -6.42 7.66 8.71
C VAL A 51 -7.43 8.11 7.66
N VAL A 52 -7.15 9.24 7.05
CA VAL A 52 -7.98 9.79 5.98
C VAL A 52 -7.21 9.89 4.67
N CYS A 53 -7.92 9.76 3.58
CA CYS A 53 -7.36 9.92 2.25
C CYS A 53 -6.77 11.32 2.07
N PRO A 54 -5.50 11.46 1.66
CA PRO A 54 -4.87 12.76 1.51
C PRO A 54 -5.43 13.58 0.33
N VAL A 55 -6.23 12.96 -0.53
CA VAL A 55 -6.81 13.59 -1.71
C VAL A 55 -8.21 14.14 -1.45
N CYS A 56 -9.09 13.33 -0.85
CA CYS A 56 -10.51 13.68 -0.69
C CYS A 56 -11.01 13.64 0.76
N GLY A 57 -10.17 13.25 1.73
CA GLY A 57 -10.55 13.18 3.13
C GLY A 57 -11.44 11.99 3.53
N SER A 58 -11.77 11.10 2.60
CA SER A 58 -12.57 9.89 2.88
C SER A 58 -11.72 8.80 3.54
N ALA A 59 -12.35 7.76 4.05
CA ALA A 59 -11.67 6.64 4.68
C ALA A 59 -10.74 5.91 3.69
N VAL A 60 -9.71 5.28 4.24
CA VAL A 60 -8.78 4.41 3.49
C VAL A 60 -9.05 2.97 3.89
N GLU A 61 -9.17 2.10 2.90
CA GLU A 61 -9.42 0.68 3.06
C GLU A 61 -8.18 -0.17 2.76
N ILE A 62 -8.10 -1.32 3.40
CA ILE A 62 -7.08 -2.33 3.12
C ILE A 62 -7.60 -3.25 2.01
N THR A 63 -6.85 -3.35 0.94
CA THR A 63 -7.17 -4.24 -0.18
C THR A 63 -6.15 -5.38 -0.29
N PRO A 64 -6.44 -6.46 -1.01
CA PRO A 64 -5.47 -7.54 -1.25
C PRO A 64 -4.18 -7.10 -1.95
N PHE A 65 -4.20 -5.91 -2.56
CA PHE A 65 -3.08 -5.36 -3.34
C PHE A 65 -2.34 -4.24 -2.62
N GLY A 66 -2.90 -3.73 -1.51
CA GLY A 66 -2.39 -2.61 -0.74
C GLY A 66 -3.51 -1.83 -0.09
N TYR A 67 -3.52 -0.53 -0.27
CA TYR A 67 -4.47 0.38 0.34
C TYR A 67 -5.15 1.23 -0.73
N SER A 68 -6.42 1.54 -0.54
CA SER A 68 -7.18 2.37 -1.47
C SER A 68 -8.11 3.31 -0.73
N CYS A 69 -8.44 4.42 -1.33
CA CYS A 69 -9.53 5.24 -0.82
C CYS A 69 -10.87 4.57 -1.14
N VAL A 70 -11.80 4.56 -0.19
CA VAL A 70 -13.15 4.04 -0.41
C VAL A 70 -13.80 4.69 -1.62
N LYS A 71 -13.68 6.02 -1.77
CA LYS A 71 -14.19 6.74 -2.95
C LYS A 71 -13.53 6.35 -4.26
N HIS A 72 -12.28 5.89 -4.25
CA HIS A 72 -11.63 5.41 -5.47
C HIS A 72 -12.35 4.19 -6.06
N HIS A 73 -12.94 3.36 -5.23
CA HIS A 73 -13.72 2.19 -5.65
C HIS A 73 -15.08 2.56 -6.24
N GLU A 74 -15.73 3.56 -5.65
CA GLU A 74 -17.08 4.00 -6.06
C GLU A 74 -17.03 5.03 -7.18
N HIS A 75 -16.11 5.97 -7.09
CA HIS A 75 -15.94 7.12 -8.01
C HIS A 75 -14.46 7.36 -8.33
N PRO A 76 -13.85 6.58 -9.24
CA PRO A 76 -12.43 6.71 -9.57
C PRO A 76 -12.06 8.06 -10.19
N ASP A 77 -13.04 8.76 -10.75
CA ASP A 77 -12.86 10.11 -11.30
C ASP A 77 -12.72 11.18 -10.21
N GLU A 78 -13.30 10.94 -9.02
CA GLU A 78 -13.25 11.88 -7.89
C GLU A 78 -12.04 11.68 -7.00
N CYS A 79 -11.52 10.44 -6.91
CA CYS A 79 -10.36 10.14 -6.10
C CYS A 79 -9.49 9.06 -6.73
N TYR A 80 -8.22 9.37 -6.92
CA TYR A 80 -7.22 8.48 -7.54
C TYR A 80 -6.31 7.81 -6.50
N PHE A 81 -6.53 8.00 -5.19
CA PHE A 81 -5.63 7.51 -4.16
C PHE A 81 -5.71 5.99 -4.01
N SER A 82 -4.66 5.32 -4.44
CA SER A 82 -4.44 3.89 -4.26
C SER A 82 -2.93 3.63 -4.10
N VAL A 83 -2.57 2.81 -3.12
CA VAL A 83 -1.18 2.50 -2.78
C VAL A 83 -0.99 1.00 -2.82
N GLY A 84 -0.28 0.53 -3.83
CA GLY A 84 0.12 -0.87 -3.94
C GLY A 84 1.51 -1.13 -3.35
N LYS A 85 2.22 -2.12 -3.92
CA LYS A 85 3.61 -2.38 -3.56
C LYS A 85 4.51 -1.28 -4.11
N ILE A 86 5.31 -0.68 -3.25
CA ILE A 86 6.33 0.31 -3.62
C ILE A 86 7.69 -0.39 -3.69
N ALA A 87 8.35 -0.32 -4.83
CA ALA A 87 9.65 -0.99 -5.09
C ALA A 87 9.68 -2.44 -4.58
N GLY A 88 8.65 -3.22 -4.93
CA GLY A 88 8.53 -4.64 -4.58
C GLY A 88 8.14 -4.94 -3.13
N LYS A 89 8.03 -3.93 -2.27
CA LYS A 89 7.63 -4.06 -0.87
C LYS A 89 6.19 -3.56 -0.65
N ALA A 90 5.40 -4.33 0.08
CA ALA A 90 4.12 -3.86 0.62
C ALA A 90 4.40 -3.01 1.86
N LEU A 91 3.74 -1.87 1.97
CA LEU A 91 3.80 -1.04 3.18
C LEU A 91 3.03 -1.72 4.32
N GLY A 92 3.52 -1.54 5.55
CA GLY A 92 2.77 -1.86 6.75
C GLY A 92 1.66 -0.83 7.01
N VAL A 93 0.69 -1.21 7.86
CA VAL A 93 -0.37 -0.29 8.31
C VAL A 93 0.25 0.91 9.03
N ASP A 94 1.25 0.65 9.91
CA ASP A 94 1.93 1.68 10.68
C ASP A 94 2.66 2.67 9.77
N ASP A 95 3.42 2.16 8.78
CA ASP A 95 4.15 2.99 7.81
C ASP A 95 3.19 3.88 7.00
N LEU A 96 2.04 3.33 6.59
CA LEU A 96 1.05 4.10 5.84
C LEU A 96 0.36 5.13 6.73
N THR A 97 -0.01 4.76 7.96
CA THR A 97 -0.63 5.66 8.92
C THR A 97 0.29 6.84 9.21
N GLU A 98 1.58 6.59 9.46
CA GLU A 98 2.58 7.62 9.66
C GLU A 98 2.68 8.52 8.42
N LEU A 99 2.76 7.95 7.22
CA LEU A 99 2.82 8.69 5.97
C LEU A 99 1.62 9.62 5.76
N LEU A 100 0.41 9.13 6.03
CA LEU A 100 -0.81 9.90 5.79
C LEU A 100 -1.10 10.95 6.87
N THR A 101 -0.61 10.75 8.10
CA THR A 101 -0.80 11.68 9.22
C THR A 101 0.28 12.75 9.29
N THR A 102 1.53 12.37 9.09
CA THR A 102 2.69 13.27 9.22
C THR A 102 3.23 13.76 7.87
N GLY A 103 2.82 13.13 6.76
CA GLY A 103 3.33 13.39 5.42
C GLY A 103 4.66 12.71 5.09
N LYS A 104 5.27 11.99 6.05
CA LYS A 104 6.56 11.33 5.90
C LYS A 104 6.61 10.07 6.77
N THR A 105 7.39 9.06 6.37
CA THR A 105 7.66 7.87 7.20
C THR A 105 9.06 7.91 7.81
N GLY A 106 9.27 7.11 8.84
CA GLY A 106 10.61 6.70 9.26
C GLY A 106 11.33 5.89 8.17
N LEU A 107 12.55 5.43 8.50
CA LEU A 107 13.38 4.65 7.57
C LEU A 107 12.80 3.24 7.36
N ILE A 108 12.28 2.99 6.18
CA ILE A 108 11.76 1.68 5.77
C ILE A 108 12.88 0.91 5.06
N ARG A 109 13.14 -0.32 5.53
CA ARG A 109 14.21 -1.17 5.00
C ARG A 109 13.67 -2.21 4.03
N GLY A 110 14.49 -2.55 3.02
CA GLY A 110 14.25 -3.70 2.15
C GLY A 110 13.39 -3.41 0.92
N PHE A 111 13.38 -2.19 0.42
CA PHE A 111 12.92 -1.90 -0.93
C PHE A 111 13.83 -2.58 -1.95
N THR A 112 13.28 -2.92 -3.10
CA THR A 112 14.03 -3.59 -4.17
C THR A 112 14.07 -2.70 -5.40
N ALA A 113 15.25 -2.25 -5.77
CA ALA A 113 15.46 -1.44 -6.98
C ALA A 113 15.28 -2.29 -8.26
N ARG A 114 15.19 -1.63 -9.42
CA ARG A 114 15.07 -2.31 -10.73
C ARG A 114 16.23 -3.29 -11.01
N ASN A 115 17.41 -3.02 -10.50
CA ASN A 115 18.60 -3.89 -10.59
C ASN A 115 18.62 -5.01 -9.55
N LYS A 116 17.50 -5.28 -8.87
CA LYS A 116 17.34 -6.28 -7.80
C LYS A 116 18.18 -6.03 -6.53
N LYS A 117 18.85 -4.90 -6.42
CA LYS A 117 19.54 -4.51 -5.19
C LYS A 117 18.53 -4.00 -4.17
N LYS A 118 18.72 -4.37 -2.90
CA LYS A 118 17.92 -3.86 -1.80
C LYS A 118 18.44 -2.48 -1.36
N PHE A 119 17.53 -1.60 -1.01
CA PHE A 119 17.87 -0.28 -0.47
C PHE A 119 16.87 0.10 0.64
N ASN A 120 17.25 1.11 1.41
CA ASN A 120 16.43 1.66 2.47
C ASN A 120 16.09 3.11 2.10
N ALA A 121 14.89 3.55 2.44
CA ALA A 121 14.48 4.93 2.21
C ALA A 121 13.29 5.27 3.11
N CYS A 122 13.10 6.55 3.37
CA CYS A 122 11.84 7.06 3.89
C CYS A 122 10.89 7.31 2.73
N LEU A 123 9.61 7.36 3.01
CA LEU A 123 8.60 7.79 2.06
C LEU A 123 8.06 9.15 2.49
N LYS A 124 7.72 9.98 1.52
CA LYS A 124 7.07 11.27 1.74
C LYS A 124 5.92 11.49 0.76
N LEU A 125 4.93 12.24 1.20
CA LEU A 125 3.88 12.74 0.33
C LEU A 125 4.37 14.01 -0.35
N GLU A 126 4.42 13.99 -1.68
CA GLU A 126 4.70 15.16 -2.50
C GLU A 126 3.45 15.58 -3.25
N GLN A 127 3.27 16.88 -3.37
CA GLN A 127 2.25 17.45 -4.25
C GLN A 127 2.91 17.80 -5.58
N THR A 128 2.39 17.22 -6.66
CA THR A 128 2.83 17.55 -8.03
C THR A 128 2.27 18.90 -8.47
N GLU A 129 2.83 19.47 -9.53
CA GLU A 129 2.37 20.74 -10.12
C GLU A 129 0.87 20.69 -10.51
N ASP A 130 0.36 19.51 -10.86
CA ASP A 130 -1.06 19.26 -11.14
C ASP A 130 -1.95 19.19 -9.90
N GLY A 131 -1.40 19.46 -8.70
CA GLY A 131 -2.12 19.37 -7.44
C GLY A 131 -2.35 17.94 -6.93
N ARG A 132 -1.85 16.93 -7.61
CA ARG A 132 -1.96 15.51 -7.20
C ARG A 132 -0.96 15.20 -6.11
N LYS A 133 -1.38 14.37 -5.16
CA LYS A 133 -0.49 13.85 -4.11
C LYS A 133 0.06 12.50 -4.53
N ASN A 134 1.38 12.41 -4.55
CA ASN A 134 2.14 11.20 -4.85
C ASN A 134 3.05 10.81 -3.69
N ILE A 135 3.39 9.52 -3.63
CA ILE A 135 4.38 9.03 -2.66
C ILE A 135 5.73 8.98 -3.35
N ALA A 136 6.69 9.69 -2.79
CA ALA A 136 8.07 9.73 -3.27
C ALA A 136 9.05 9.15 -2.25
N PHE A 137 10.22 8.72 -2.72
CA PHE A 137 11.31 8.31 -1.85
C PHE A 137 12.05 9.52 -1.31
N ASP A 138 12.31 9.51 -0.01
CA ASP A 138 13.16 10.48 0.67
C ASP A 138 14.40 9.75 1.21
N PHE A 139 15.55 10.11 0.68
CA PHE A 139 16.85 9.56 1.07
C PHE A 139 17.58 10.44 2.10
N SER A 140 16.97 11.50 2.60
CA SER A 140 17.60 12.45 3.52
C SER A 140 17.95 11.84 4.88
N GLN A 141 17.31 10.72 5.24
CA GLN A 141 17.60 9.95 6.46
C GLN A 141 18.35 8.63 6.18
N ASN A 142 18.83 8.42 4.98
CA ASN A 142 19.94 7.49 4.81
C ASN A 142 21.15 8.18 5.49
N ASP A 143 21.32 7.90 6.78
CA ASP A 143 22.51 8.28 7.50
C ASP A 143 23.72 7.60 6.80
N ALA A 144 24.26 8.32 5.85
CA ALA A 144 25.66 8.18 5.56
C ALA A 144 26.34 8.53 6.89
N ALA A 145 26.79 7.51 7.61
CA ALA A 145 27.44 7.73 8.90
C ALA A 145 28.62 8.68 8.64
N VAL A 146 28.53 9.88 9.20
CA VAL A 146 29.64 10.81 9.15
C VAL A 146 30.79 10.14 9.90
N VAL A 147 31.88 9.87 9.21
CA VAL A 147 33.07 9.31 9.84
C VAL A 147 33.65 10.45 10.72
N PRO A 148 33.55 10.32 12.04
CA PRO A 148 34.06 11.37 12.91
C PRO A 148 35.56 11.54 12.69
N ASP A 149 36.03 12.76 12.76
CA ASP A 149 37.47 13.15 12.69
C ASP A 149 38.18 12.91 11.33
N VAL A 150 37.46 12.59 10.29
CA VAL A 150 38.04 12.44 8.94
C VAL A 150 37.43 13.48 7.99
N VAL A 151 38.28 14.33 7.45
CA VAL A 151 37.88 15.31 6.42
C VAL A 151 38.50 14.97 5.07
N CYS A 152 37.79 15.28 4.00
CA CYS A 152 38.28 15.07 2.64
C CYS A 152 39.57 15.91 2.44
N PRO A 153 40.70 15.29 2.06
CA PRO A 153 41.97 16.01 1.87
C PRO A 153 41.95 16.93 0.65
N ILE A 154 40.94 16.85 -0.20
CA ILE A 154 40.85 17.67 -1.42
C ILE A 154 39.99 18.93 -1.18
N CYS A 155 38.82 18.78 -0.50
CA CYS A 155 37.86 19.87 -0.35
C CYS A 155 37.57 20.25 1.12
N GLY A 156 38.12 19.53 2.11
CA GLY A 156 37.88 19.77 3.54
C GLY A 156 36.47 19.41 4.01
N GLY A 157 35.64 18.83 3.16
CA GLY A 157 34.29 18.38 3.51
C GLY A 157 34.28 17.10 4.36
N VAL A 158 33.20 16.87 5.07
CA VAL A 158 33.00 15.64 5.85
C VAL A 158 32.93 14.41 4.96
N ILE A 159 33.58 13.33 5.38
CA ILE A 159 33.50 12.03 4.69
C ILE A 159 32.36 11.24 5.31
N VAL A 160 31.53 10.63 4.42
CA VAL A 160 30.40 9.82 4.82
C VAL A 160 30.59 8.40 4.32
N GLU A 161 30.31 7.42 5.16
CA GLU A 161 30.32 6.01 4.80
C GLU A 161 29.02 5.63 4.12
N LEU A 162 29.08 5.20 2.87
CA LEU A 162 27.93 4.68 2.14
C LEU A 162 27.80 3.18 2.43
N SER A 163 26.82 2.78 3.23
CA SER A 163 26.44 1.38 3.37
C SER A 163 25.84 0.87 2.07
N LEU A 164 26.54 -0.05 1.41
CA LEU A 164 26.09 -0.74 0.20
C LEU A 164 25.05 -1.82 0.52
#